data_ee57676a372ad9103434efdfecddcf58
#
_entry.id   ee57676a372ad9103434efdfecddcf58
#
_cell.length_a   1.000
_cell.length_b   1.000
_cell.length_c   1.000
_cell.angle_alpha   90.00
_cell.angle_beta   90.00
_cell.angle_gamma   90.00
#
_symmetry.space_group_name_H-M   'P 1'
#
loop_
_entity.id
_entity.type
_entity.pdbx_description
1 polymer ?
#
loop_
_entity_poly.entity_id
_entity_poly.type
_entity_poly.pdbx_seq_one_letter_code
_entity_poly.pdbx_strand_id
1 'polypeptide(L)'
;MVDYLFGRGVSKALPKAGYRLVYSRRSGRVKSIFHDGKLFATMKPNGAMALSMTGATILSKSPKFRDNCVQVSDDVVEFVRGGKSVFCKFVKRAGKNVYPKSEVAVIDSKGKVVGVGMAVLNGGVMPQFKSGVAVKVRAGPKK
;
A
#
# COMPACT_ATOMS: atom_id res chain seq x y z
N MET A 1 -9.38 -12.64 3.60
CA MET A 1 -8.57 -12.15 2.46
C MET A 1 -7.55 -11.08 2.87
N VAL A 2 -7.97 -10.06 3.61
CA VAL A 2 -7.04 -9.00 4.05
C VAL A 2 -5.92 -9.56 4.90
N ASP A 3 -6.23 -10.44 5.86
CA ASP A 3 -5.18 -11.05 6.69
C ASP A 3 -4.22 -11.92 5.88
N TYR A 4 -4.72 -12.58 4.85
CA TYR A 4 -3.88 -13.39 3.96
C TYR A 4 -2.87 -12.52 3.20
N LEU A 5 -3.30 -11.37 2.70
CA LEU A 5 -2.47 -10.50 1.87
C LEU A 5 -1.53 -9.60 2.68
N PHE A 6 -1.95 -9.15 3.85
CA PHE A 6 -1.24 -8.10 4.59
C PHE A 6 -0.79 -8.51 5.99
N GLY A 7 -1.20 -9.67 6.46
CA GLY A 7 -0.77 -10.17 7.74
C GLY A 7 -1.92 -10.45 8.70
N ARG A 8 -1.70 -11.40 9.57
CA ARG A 8 -2.71 -11.86 10.53
C ARG A 8 -3.14 -10.73 11.46
N GLY A 9 -4.42 -10.51 11.54
CA GLY A 9 -4.99 -9.49 12.43
C GLY A 9 -5.14 -8.10 11.81
N VAL A 10 -4.63 -7.87 10.59
CA VAL A 10 -4.78 -6.58 9.91
C VAL A 10 -6.26 -6.26 9.66
N SER A 11 -7.09 -7.28 9.40
CA SER A 11 -8.52 -7.09 9.17
C SER A 11 -9.26 -6.46 10.35
N LYS A 12 -8.69 -6.50 11.55
CA LYS A 12 -9.29 -5.87 12.74
C LYS A 12 -9.41 -4.35 12.61
N ALA A 13 -8.62 -3.74 11.73
CA ALA A 13 -8.69 -2.31 11.45
C ALA A 13 -9.86 -1.95 10.53
N LEU A 14 -10.50 -2.94 9.90
CA LEU A 14 -11.56 -2.71 8.93
C LEU A 14 -12.86 -2.26 9.61
N PRO A 15 -13.55 -1.24 9.06
CA PRO A 15 -14.91 -0.93 9.47
C PRO A 15 -15.82 -2.13 9.25
N LYS A 16 -16.84 -2.28 10.11
CA LYS A 16 -17.75 -3.44 10.06
C LYS A 16 -18.82 -3.34 8.97
N ALA A 17 -19.06 -2.13 8.43
CA ALA A 17 -20.12 -1.90 7.47
C ALA A 17 -19.74 -0.80 6.49
N GLY A 18 -20.59 -0.55 5.48
CA GLY A 18 -20.37 0.52 4.53
C GLY A 18 -19.64 0.10 3.26
N TYR A 19 -19.48 -1.19 3.04
CA TYR A 19 -18.78 -1.71 1.85
C TYR A 19 -19.73 -1.93 0.68
N ARG A 20 -19.23 -1.65 -0.52
CA ARG A 20 -19.90 -1.97 -1.77
C ARG A 20 -18.90 -2.67 -2.68
N LEU A 21 -19.31 -3.80 -3.25
CA LEU A 21 -18.48 -4.57 -4.16
C LEU A 21 -18.94 -4.33 -5.60
N VAL A 22 -17.98 -4.14 -6.50
CA VAL A 22 -18.24 -4.05 -7.94
C VAL A 22 -17.62 -5.29 -8.58
N TYR A 23 -18.42 -6.00 -9.37
CA TYR A 23 -18.02 -7.24 -10.00
C TYR A 23 -17.68 -7.03 -11.47
N SER A 24 -16.72 -7.82 -11.96
CA SER A 24 -16.39 -7.84 -13.38
C SER A 24 -17.50 -8.55 -14.15
N ARG A 25 -17.98 -7.94 -15.24
CA ARG A 25 -18.97 -8.55 -16.11
C ARG A 25 -18.43 -9.77 -16.85
N ARG A 26 -17.10 -9.81 -17.08
CA ARG A 26 -16.46 -10.91 -17.79
C ARG A 26 -16.29 -12.15 -16.93
N SER A 27 -15.78 -11.99 -15.72
CA SER A 27 -15.37 -13.12 -14.88
C SER A 27 -16.31 -13.39 -13.72
N GLY A 28 -17.21 -12.47 -13.39
CA GLY A 28 -18.06 -12.55 -12.20
C GLY A 28 -17.31 -12.36 -10.89
N ARG A 29 -16.02 -12.07 -10.95
CA ARG A 29 -15.20 -11.85 -9.75
C ARG A 29 -15.28 -10.40 -9.28
N VAL A 30 -14.95 -10.18 -8.01
CA VAL A 30 -14.88 -8.83 -7.45
C VAL A 30 -13.79 -8.05 -8.17
N LYS A 31 -14.13 -6.88 -8.70
CA LYS A 31 -13.21 -5.99 -9.40
C LYS A 31 -12.74 -4.86 -8.50
N SER A 32 -13.67 -4.25 -7.76
CA SER A 32 -13.36 -3.10 -6.91
C SER A 32 -14.18 -3.17 -5.63
N ILE A 33 -13.63 -2.60 -4.56
CA ILE A 33 -14.26 -2.51 -3.26
C ILE A 33 -14.33 -1.04 -2.88
N PHE A 34 -15.52 -0.54 -2.55
CA PHE A 34 -15.74 0.82 -2.09
C PHE A 34 -16.17 0.81 -0.62
N HIS A 35 -15.79 1.84 0.09
CA HIS A 35 -16.25 2.07 1.47
C HIS A 35 -16.71 3.52 1.58
N ASP A 36 -17.97 3.72 1.98
CA ASP A 36 -18.60 5.03 2.11
C ASP A 36 -18.41 5.91 0.87
N GLY A 37 -18.56 5.30 -0.31
CA GLY A 37 -18.47 5.99 -1.60
C GLY A 37 -17.05 6.22 -2.10
N LYS A 38 -16.02 5.84 -1.34
CA LYS A 38 -14.62 5.98 -1.72
C LYS A 38 -14.02 4.64 -2.09
N LEU A 39 -13.17 4.61 -3.11
CA LEU A 39 -12.48 3.39 -3.50
C LEU A 39 -11.55 2.92 -2.38
N PHE A 40 -11.78 1.70 -1.88
CA PHE A 40 -10.94 1.06 -0.89
C PHE A 40 -9.80 0.29 -1.55
N ALA A 41 -10.12 -0.54 -2.54
CA ALA A 41 -9.15 -1.38 -3.21
C ALA A 41 -9.65 -1.84 -4.57
N THR A 42 -8.72 -2.20 -5.43
CA THR A 42 -9.00 -2.84 -6.73
C THR A 42 -8.37 -4.23 -6.70
N MET A 43 -9.13 -5.23 -7.13
CA MET A 43 -8.63 -6.60 -7.21
C MET A 43 -7.88 -6.82 -8.51
N LYS A 44 -6.67 -7.36 -8.41
CA LYS A 44 -5.87 -7.70 -9.58
C LYS A 44 -6.20 -9.11 -10.08
N PRO A 45 -5.96 -9.41 -11.37
CA PRO A 45 -6.21 -10.76 -11.90
C PRO A 45 -5.48 -11.87 -11.15
N ASN A 46 -4.32 -11.59 -10.56
CA ASN A 46 -3.53 -12.56 -9.80
C ASN A 46 -4.02 -12.75 -8.36
N GLY A 47 -5.15 -12.14 -7.98
CA GLY A 47 -5.69 -12.25 -6.63
C GLY A 47 -5.16 -11.22 -5.64
N ALA A 48 -4.20 -10.41 -6.03
CA ALA A 48 -3.67 -9.36 -5.16
C ALA A 48 -4.65 -8.19 -5.06
N MET A 49 -4.56 -7.44 -3.95
CA MET A 49 -5.42 -6.30 -3.69
C MET A 49 -4.59 -5.02 -3.78
N ALA A 50 -4.89 -4.18 -4.77
CA ALA A 50 -4.25 -2.88 -4.94
C ALA A 50 -5.01 -1.85 -4.11
N LEU A 51 -4.42 -1.43 -2.99
CA LEU A 51 -5.07 -0.47 -2.08
C LEU A 51 -5.07 0.94 -2.67
N SER A 52 -6.16 1.67 -2.39
CA SER A 52 -6.19 3.12 -2.59
C SER A 52 -5.59 3.80 -1.35
N MET A 53 -5.43 5.12 -1.42
CA MET A 53 -5.02 5.90 -0.24
C MET A 53 -6.01 5.71 0.91
N THR A 54 -7.32 5.68 0.62
CA THR A 54 -8.35 5.44 1.63
C THR A 54 -8.17 4.07 2.29
N GLY A 55 -8.00 3.03 1.48
CA GLY A 55 -7.82 1.67 2.00
C GLY A 55 -6.57 1.54 2.86
N ALA A 56 -5.45 2.06 2.38
CA ALA A 56 -4.20 2.00 3.12
C ALA A 56 -4.28 2.78 4.43
N THR A 57 -4.93 3.94 4.43
CA THR A 57 -5.11 4.74 5.65
C THR A 57 -5.94 3.99 6.69
N ILE A 58 -7.00 3.31 6.25
CA ILE A 58 -7.82 2.50 7.16
C ILE A 58 -7.00 1.35 7.75
N LEU A 59 -6.30 0.60 6.91
CA LEU A 59 -5.50 -0.54 7.37
C LEU A 59 -4.31 -0.12 8.23
N SER A 60 -3.79 1.09 8.04
CA SER A 60 -2.66 1.61 8.81
C SER A 60 -2.97 1.75 10.31
N LYS A 61 -4.25 1.69 10.69
CA LYS A 61 -4.65 1.67 12.10
C LYS A 61 -4.22 0.39 12.80
N SER A 62 -3.97 -0.69 12.06
CA SER A 62 -3.42 -1.91 12.61
C SER A 62 -1.89 -1.82 12.67
N PRO A 63 -1.25 -2.01 13.85
CA PRO A 63 0.21 -1.98 13.94
C PRO A 63 0.88 -3.02 13.04
N LYS A 64 0.23 -4.14 12.79
CA LYS A 64 0.77 -5.21 11.94
C LYS A 64 0.82 -4.83 10.48
N PHE A 65 0.04 -3.86 10.04
CA PHE A 65 0.09 -3.39 8.65
C PHE A 65 1.44 -2.77 8.30
N ARG A 66 2.20 -2.32 9.29
CA ARG A 66 3.55 -1.78 9.07
C ARG A 66 4.50 -2.79 8.42
N ASP A 67 4.22 -4.09 8.57
CA ASP A 67 4.99 -5.13 7.89
C ASP A 67 4.86 -5.04 6.36
N ASN A 68 3.87 -4.31 5.86
CA ASN A 68 3.62 -4.08 4.44
C ASN A 68 3.94 -2.65 4.01
N CYS A 69 4.63 -1.89 4.86
CA CYS A 69 4.90 -0.47 4.61
C CYS A 69 6.38 -0.22 4.36
N VAL A 70 6.65 0.83 3.60
CA VAL A 70 8.00 1.33 3.36
C VAL A 70 8.06 2.74 3.96
N GLN A 71 8.91 2.93 4.94
CA GLN A 71 9.11 4.23 5.58
C GLN A 71 10.18 5.01 4.85
N VAL A 72 9.89 6.25 4.50
CA VAL A 72 10.79 7.11 3.74
C VAL A 72 11.24 8.30 4.56
N SER A 73 12.35 8.92 4.12
CA SER A 73 12.84 10.17 4.66
C SER A 73 11.78 11.27 4.49
N ASP A 74 11.61 12.13 5.48
CA ASP A 74 10.67 13.25 5.41
C ASP A 74 10.98 14.20 4.26
N ASP A 75 12.21 14.23 3.79
CA ASP A 75 12.64 15.08 2.67
C ASP A 75 11.90 14.78 1.37
N VAL A 76 11.44 13.55 1.20
CA VAL A 76 10.81 13.13 -0.06
C VAL A 76 9.30 12.92 0.06
N VAL A 77 8.73 13.17 1.23
CA VAL A 77 7.30 12.96 1.48
C VAL A 77 6.44 13.72 0.46
N GLU A 78 6.76 14.97 0.17
CA GLU A 78 5.97 15.77 -0.77
C GLU A 78 6.02 15.20 -2.19
N PHE A 79 7.15 14.63 -2.62
CA PHE A 79 7.25 13.98 -3.92
C PHE A 79 6.37 12.73 -3.98
N VAL A 80 6.37 11.93 -2.92
CA VAL A 80 5.52 10.73 -2.84
C VAL A 80 4.05 11.12 -2.83
N ARG A 81 3.68 12.15 -2.06
CA ARG A 81 2.30 12.65 -2.04
C ARG A 81 1.82 13.11 -3.42
N GLY A 82 2.73 13.58 -4.24
CA GLY A 82 2.44 13.96 -5.62
C GLY A 82 2.44 12.80 -6.61
N GLY A 83 2.67 11.56 -6.16
CA GLY A 83 2.66 10.38 -7.01
C GLY A 83 4.02 9.99 -7.58
N LYS A 84 5.10 10.58 -7.12
CA LYS A 84 6.46 10.23 -7.58
C LYS A 84 6.95 8.96 -6.92
N SER A 85 7.71 8.15 -7.65
CA SER A 85 8.26 6.90 -7.14
C SER A 85 9.32 7.13 -6.06
N VAL A 86 9.49 6.14 -5.19
CA VAL A 86 10.47 6.18 -4.11
C VAL A 86 11.76 5.52 -4.58
N PHE A 87 12.89 6.22 -4.44
CA PHE A 87 14.21 5.66 -4.72
C PHE A 87 14.78 5.01 -3.46
N CYS A 88 15.59 3.96 -3.66
CA CYS A 88 16.14 3.17 -2.56
C CYS A 88 16.90 4.02 -1.53
N LYS A 89 17.60 5.05 -1.98
CA LYS A 89 18.40 5.90 -1.08
C LYS A 89 17.56 6.64 -0.04
N PHE A 90 16.25 6.78 -0.27
CA PHE A 90 15.35 7.49 0.66
C PHE A 90 14.57 6.54 1.56
N VAL A 91 14.73 5.23 1.40
CA VAL A 91 14.08 4.25 2.26
C VAL A 91 14.79 4.19 3.59
N LYS A 92 14.08 4.50 4.67
CA LYS A 92 14.62 4.41 6.03
C LYS A 92 14.37 3.02 6.61
N ARG A 93 13.21 2.44 6.31
CA ARG A 93 12.80 1.17 6.87
C ARG A 93 11.77 0.52 5.95
N ALA A 94 11.81 -0.79 5.85
CA ALA A 94 10.81 -1.54 5.09
C ALA A 94 10.33 -2.72 5.91
N GLY A 95 9.05 -3.02 5.83
CA GLY A 95 8.45 -4.12 6.56
C GLY A 95 8.87 -5.49 6.04
N LYS A 96 8.68 -6.50 6.87
CA LYS A 96 9.10 -7.88 6.53
C LYS A 96 8.30 -8.53 5.41
N ASN A 97 7.10 -8.01 5.11
CA ASN A 97 6.24 -8.54 4.05
C ASN A 97 6.41 -7.78 2.72
N VAL A 98 7.43 -6.95 2.60
CA VAL A 98 7.70 -6.21 1.37
C VAL A 98 8.54 -7.07 0.44
N TYR A 99 7.94 -7.52 -0.65
CA TYR A 99 8.58 -8.35 -1.69
C TYR A 99 8.38 -7.72 -3.05
N PRO A 100 9.18 -8.09 -4.06
CA PRO A 100 8.95 -7.61 -5.42
C PRO A 100 7.52 -7.88 -5.87
N LYS A 101 6.88 -6.87 -6.45
CA LYS A 101 5.50 -6.87 -6.93
C LYS A 101 4.42 -6.89 -5.83
N SER A 102 4.80 -6.87 -4.54
CA SER A 102 3.80 -6.75 -3.48
C SER A 102 3.25 -5.32 -3.40
N GLU A 103 1.99 -5.21 -3.00
CA GLU A 103 1.37 -3.92 -2.77
C GLU A 103 1.81 -3.38 -1.41
N VAL A 104 2.25 -2.14 -1.38
CA VAL A 104 2.78 -1.53 -0.16
C VAL A 104 2.21 -0.13 0.04
N ALA A 105 2.19 0.31 1.29
CA ALA A 105 1.93 1.69 1.63
C ALA A 105 3.26 2.36 1.94
N VAL A 106 3.41 3.61 1.50
CA VAL A 106 4.58 4.43 1.84
C VAL A 106 4.19 5.31 3.00
N ILE A 107 4.99 5.29 4.06
CA ILE A 107 4.70 6.05 5.28
C ILE A 107 5.84 7.01 5.58
N ASP A 108 5.50 8.09 6.31
CA ASP A 108 6.48 9.05 6.78
C ASP A 108 7.09 8.60 8.12
N SER A 109 7.92 9.44 8.72
CA SER A 109 8.56 9.13 10.01
C SER A 109 7.57 8.96 11.16
N LYS A 110 6.35 9.51 11.02
CA LYS A 110 5.30 9.42 12.03
C LYS A 110 4.35 8.24 11.80
N GLY A 111 4.56 7.49 10.72
CA GLY A 111 3.70 6.36 10.37
C GLY A 111 2.46 6.73 9.58
N LYS A 112 2.34 7.97 9.11
CA LYS A 112 1.22 8.41 8.29
C LYS A 112 1.41 7.94 6.85
N VAL A 113 0.34 7.40 6.25
CA VAL A 113 0.37 6.96 4.85
C VAL A 113 0.44 8.18 3.93
N VAL A 114 1.47 8.22 3.09
CA VAL A 114 1.68 9.32 2.13
C VAL A 114 1.58 8.87 0.68
N GLY A 115 1.52 7.59 0.44
CA GLY A 115 1.34 7.04 -0.90
C GLY A 115 1.10 5.54 -0.85
N VAL A 116 0.66 4.99 -1.97
CA VAL A 116 0.50 3.55 -2.14
C VAL A 116 1.10 3.16 -3.48
N GLY A 117 1.60 1.94 -3.57
CA GLY A 117 2.20 1.48 -4.80
C GLY A 117 2.65 0.04 -4.72
N MET A 118 3.54 -0.31 -5.63
CA MET A 118 4.07 -1.66 -5.76
C MET A 118 5.57 -1.66 -5.50
N ALA A 119 6.02 -2.56 -4.62
CA ALA A 119 7.45 -2.72 -4.35
C ALA A 119 8.16 -3.31 -5.58
N VAL A 120 9.34 -2.81 -5.85
CA VAL A 120 10.19 -3.31 -6.95
C VAL A 120 11.21 -4.31 -6.42
N LEU A 121 11.63 -4.13 -5.16
CA LEU A 121 12.66 -4.94 -4.52
C LEU A 121 12.14 -5.49 -3.20
N ASN A 122 12.83 -6.51 -2.69
CA ASN A 122 12.60 -7.01 -1.34
C ASN A 122 12.94 -5.91 -0.33
N GLY A 123 12.08 -5.72 0.69
CA GLY A 123 12.28 -4.68 1.70
C GLY A 123 13.61 -4.80 2.43
N GLY A 124 14.09 -6.02 2.65
CA GLY A 124 15.36 -6.23 3.34
C GLY A 124 16.58 -5.72 2.58
N VAL A 125 16.49 -5.60 1.25
CA VAL A 125 17.61 -5.12 0.44
C VAL A 125 17.48 -3.66 0.01
N MET A 126 16.30 -3.07 0.12
CA MET A 126 16.08 -1.68 -0.30
C MET A 126 17.10 -0.69 0.27
N PRO A 127 17.35 -0.68 1.59
CA PRO A 127 18.29 0.28 2.17
C PRO A 127 19.75 0.05 1.75
N GLN A 128 20.05 -1.11 1.19
CA GLN A 128 21.43 -1.45 0.77
C GLN A 128 21.78 -0.87 -0.60
N PHE A 129 20.78 -0.47 -1.40
CA PHE A 129 21.01 0.11 -2.71
C PHE A 129 21.11 1.63 -2.61
N LYS A 130 22.10 2.21 -3.29
CA LYS A 130 22.30 3.64 -3.35
C LYS A 130 21.56 4.30 -4.51
N SER A 131 21.07 3.50 -5.43
CA SER A 131 20.36 3.99 -6.61
C SER A 131 19.24 3.03 -6.97
N GLY A 132 18.36 3.45 -7.88
CA GLY A 132 17.25 2.65 -8.35
C GLY A 132 15.96 2.89 -7.58
N VAL A 133 14.87 2.41 -8.16
CA VAL A 133 13.51 2.58 -7.61
C VAL A 133 13.21 1.46 -6.64
N ALA A 134 12.75 1.82 -5.44
CA ALA A 134 12.30 0.86 -4.43
C ALA A 134 10.80 0.59 -4.55
N VAL A 135 10.00 1.64 -4.74
CA VAL A 135 8.54 1.54 -4.83
C VAL A 135 8.07 2.38 -6.01
N LYS A 136 7.28 1.77 -6.88
CA LYS A 136 6.55 2.50 -7.93
C LYS A 136 5.25 3.00 -7.31
N VAL A 137 5.19 4.28 -7.02
CA VAL A 137 4.01 4.90 -6.40
C VAL A 137 2.91 5.01 -7.45
N ARG A 138 1.74 4.46 -7.13
CA ARG A 138 0.57 4.49 -8.01
C ARG A 138 -0.32 5.69 -7.70
N ALA A 139 -0.47 6.03 -6.42
CA ALA A 139 -1.33 7.11 -5.99
C ALA A 139 -0.81 7.74 -4.71
N GLY A 140 -1.07 9.04 -4.58
CA GLY A 140 -0.86 9.80 -3.36
C GLY A 140 -2.04 10.73 -3.14
N PRO A 141 -2.12 11.43 -1.99
CA PRO A 141 -3.26 12.30 -1.69
C PRO A 141 -3.46 13.43 -2.70
N LYS A 142 -2.38 13.86 -3.35
CA LYS A 142 -2.41 15.00 -4.30
C LYS A 142 -2.59 14.58 -5.76
N LYS A 143 -2.75 13.29 -6.00
CA LYS A 143 -2.84 12.79 -7.37
C LYS A 143 -4.24 12.29 -7.71
#